data_c71b86f08db31cc5f956257cd8416a9f
#
_entry.id   c71b86f08db31cc5f956257cd8416a9f
#
_cell.length_a   1.000
_cell.length_b   1.000
_cell.length_c   1.000
_cell.angle_alpha   90.00
_cell.angle_beta   90.00
_cell.angle_gamma   90.00
#
_symmetry.space_group_name_H-M   'P 1'
#
loop_
_entity.id
_entity.type
_entity.pdbx_description
1 polymer ?
#
loop_
_entity_poly.entity_id
_entity_poly.type
_entity_poly.pdbx_seq_one_letter_code
_entity_poly.pdbx_strand_id
1 'polypeptide(L)'
;MRLLIRFRDVNSLIKYLREELDKLSVTKRRLEEVLGMDAVVDIVELKDDNIGITRVRTTELKWLLNEIDTRIEAISVILEELRGRLGGVNYTGLVLLELEDGIPRRVLLSQPLSLG
;
A
#
# COMPACT_ATOMS: atom_id res chain seq x y z
N MET A 1 10.90 7.55 1.91
CA MET A 1 11.78 6.54 1.32
C MET A 1 11.11 5.95 0.10
N ARG A 2 11.82 5.87 -1.00
CA ARG A 2 11.29 5.40 -2.27
C ARG A 2 11.73 3.96 -2.52
N LEU A 3 10.78 3.11 -2.88
CA LEU A 3 11.02 1.70 -3.14
C LEU A 3 10.49 1.34 -4.52
N LEU A 4 11.26 0.56 -5.28
CA LEU A 4 10.84 0.02 -6.56
C LEU A 4 10.73 -1.49 -6.44
N ILE A 5 9.57 -2.03 -6.80
CA ILE A 5 9.34 -3.47 -6.81
C ILE A 5 9.09 -3.92 -8.24
N ARG A 6 9.86 -4.92 -8.67
CA ARG A 6 9.71 -5.52 -9.99
C ARG A 6 8.75 -6.68 -9.94
N PHE A 7 7.88 -6.77 -10.95
CA PHE A 7 6.95 -7.89 -11.14
C PHE A 7 7.23 -8.58 -12.47
N ARG A 8 6.96 -9.86 -12.51
CA ARG A 8 7.14 -10.66 -13.72
C ARG A 8 6.21 -10.21 -14.84
N ASP A 9 4.97 -9.88 -14.50
CA ASP A 9 3.94 -9.43 -15.43
C ASP A 9 2.90 -8.55 -14.72
N VAL A 10 1.97 -7.99 -15.49
CA VAL A 10 0.92 -7.14 -14.95
C VAL A 10 -0.04 -7.91 -14.04
N ASN A 11 -0.31 -9.17 -14.36
CA ASN A 11 -1.20 -10.00 -13.53
C ASN A 11 -0.61 -10.22 -12.14
N SER A 12 0.70 -10.41 -12.04
CA SER A 12 1.38 -10.54 -10.75
C SER A 12 1.30 -9.25 -9.94
N LEU A 13 1.43 -8.10 -10.59
CA LEU A 13 1.26 -6.80 -9.97
C LEU A 13 -0.18 -6.63 -9.43
N ILE A 14 -1.17 -6.95 -10.25
CA ILE A 14 -2.58 -6.84 -9.84
C ILE A 14 -2.86 -7.74 -8.64
N LYS A 15 -2.35 -8.97 -8.67
CA LYS A 15 -2.51 -9.89 -7.54
C LYS A 15 -1.89 -9.33 -6.26
N TYR A 16 -0.69 -8.79 -6.35
CA TYR A 16 -0.01 -8.17 -5.22
C TYR A 16 -0.83 -7.01 -4.65
N LEU A 17 -1.33 -6.13 -5.50
CA LEU A 17 -2.12 -4.97 -5.06
C LEU A 17 -3.43 -5.40 -4.41
N ARG A 18 -4.10 -6.44 -4.93
CA ARG A 18 -5.31 -6.97 -4.33
C ARG A 18 -5.05 -7.56 -2.94
N GLU A 19 -3.98 -8.32 -2.80
CA GLU A 19 -3.59 -8.91 -1.51
C GLU A 19 -3.27 -7.83 -0.49
N GLU A 20 -2.57 -6.77 -0.90
CA GLU A 20 -2.28 -5.63 -0.03
C GLU A 20 -3.57 -4.89 0.37
N LEU A 21 -4.49 -4.72 -0.56
CA LEU A 21 -5.78 -4.09 -0.28
C LEU A 21 -6.58 -4.89 0.75
N ASP A 22 -6.62 -6.21 0.60
CA ASP A 22 -7.30 -7.09 1.55
C ASP A 22 -6.69 -7.01 2.94
N LYS A 23 -5.37 -7.03 3.03
CA LYS A 23 -4.66 -6.89 4.31
C LYS A 23 -4.96 -5.56 4.99
N LEU A 24 -4.94 -4.48 4.23
CA LEU A 24 -5.23 -3.15 4.77
C LEU A 24 -6.68 -3.03 5.22
N SER A 25 -7.60 -3.63 4.50
CA SER A 25 -9.02 -3.61 4.87
C SER A 25 -9.27 -4.36 6.18
N VAL A 26 -8.61 -5.50 6.39
CA VAL A 26 -8.68 -6.25 7.65
C VAL A 26 -8.04 -5.44 8.78
N THR A 27 -6.87 -4.86 8.53
CA THR A 27 -6.17 -4.04 9.53
C THR A 27 -6.99 -2.83 9.94
N LYS A 28 -7.62 -2.16 8.97
CA LYS A 28 -8.50 -1.02 9.24
C LYS A 28 -9.65 -1.42 10.17
N ARG A 29 -10.31 -2.54 9.87
CA ARG A 29 -11.44 -3.01 10.69
C ARG A 29 -11.02 -3.28 12.12
N ARG A 30 -9.89 -3.96 12.31
CA ARG A 30 -9.36 -4.25 13.65
C ARG A 30 -8.96 -2.98 14.39
N LEU A 31 -8.35 -2.03 13.68
CA LEU A 31 -7.97 -0.76 14.27
C LEU A 31 -9.19 0.05 14.68
N GLU A 32 -10.24 0.07 13.87
CA GLU A 32 -11.50 0.72 14.22
C GLU A 32 -12.10 0.13 15.50
N GLU A 33 -12.05 -1.19 15.66
CA GLU A 33 -12.52 -1.87 16.88
C GLU A 33 -11.73 -1.41 18.11
N VAL A 34 -10.40 -1.38 18.00
CA VAL A 34 -9.51 -0.95 19.10
C VAL A 34 -9.73 0.52 19.43
N LEU A 35 -9.82 1.38 18.42
CA LEU A 35 -10.01 2.82 18.62
C LEU A 35 -11.41 3.16 19.15
N GLY A 36 -12.37 2.25 18.95
CA GLY A 36 -13.71 2.38 19.53
C GLY A 36 -13.77 2.08 21.04
N MET A 37 -12.70 1.50 21.56
CA MET A 37 -12.58 1.23 23.01
C MET A 37 -11.80 2.36 23.68
N ASP A 38 -12.17 2.71 24.91
CA ASP A 38 -11.36 3.63 25.72
C ASP A 38 -10.24 2.82 26.38
N ALA A 39 -9.09 2.83 25.76
CA ALA A 39 -7.96 2.00 26.15
C ALA A 39 -6.64 2.76 25.98
N VAL A 40 -5.55 2.16 26.44
CA VAL A 40 -4.20 2.65 26.20
C VAL A 40 -3.46 1.72 25.27
N VAL A 41 -2.59 2.31 24.46
CA VAL A 41 -1.77 1.59 23.48
C VAL A 41 -0.31 1.95 23.70
N ASP A 42 0.54 0.95 23.76
CA ASP A 42 1.98 1.14 23.84
C ASP A 42 2.54 1.18 22.42
N ILE A 43 3.18 2.30 22.07
CA ILE A 43 3.87 2.47 20.78
C ILE A 43 5.34 2.16 21.01
N VAL A 44 5.83 1.14 20.31
CA VAL A 44 7.23 0.74 20.34
C VAL A 44 7.89 1.23 19.07
N GLU A 45 8.87 2.11 19.21
CA GLU A 45 9.58 2.68 18.07
C GLU A 45 11.07 2.39 18.14
N LEU A 46 11.67 2.14 16.99
CA LEU A 46 13.12 2.08 16.85
C LEU A 46 13.61 3.48 16.48
N LYS A 47 14.41 4.08 17.38
CA LYS A 47 15.01 5.39 17.16
C LYS A 47 16.51 5.28 17.40
N ASP A 48 17.31 5.60 16.38
CA ASP A 48 18.78 5.66 16.49
C ASP A 48 19.37 4.46 17.25
N ASP A 49 19.02 3.25 16.84
CA ASP A 49 19.41 1.96 17.43
C ASP A 49 18.88 1.70 18.85
N ASN A 50 18.03 2.58 19.37
CA ASN A 50 17.38 2.39 20.67
C ASN A 50 15.88 2.17 20.48
N ILE A 51 15.30 1.43 21.40
CA ILE A 51 13.86 1.20 21.43
C ILE A 51 13.22 2.17 22.40
N GLY A 52 12.30 2.99 21.88
CA GLY A 52 11.46 3.86 22.69
C GLY A 52 10.07 3.27 22.85
N ILE A 53 9.49 3.39 24.04
CA ILE A 53 8.12 2.97 24.30
C ILE A 53 7.33 4.17 24.80
N THR A 54 6.25 4.49 24.09
CA THR A 54 5.35 5.58 24.45
C THR A 54 3.95 5.03 24.65
N ARG A 55 3.33 5.38 25.77
CA ARG A 55 1.95 5.00 26.04
C ARG A 55 1.01 6.14 25.71
N VAL A 56 0.03 5.88 24.85
CA VAL A 56 -0.97 6.87 24.44
C VAL A 56 -2.39 6.30 24.60
N ARG A 57 -3.37 7.19 24.66
CA ARG A 57 -4.77 6.79 24.65
C ARG A 57 -5.24 6.53 23.21
N THR A 58 -6.19 5.64 23.04
CA THR A 58 -6.77 5.31 21.71
C THR A 58 -7.31 6.53 21.00
N THR A 59 -7.83 7.53 21.72
CA THR A 59 -8.33 8.77 21.15
C THR A 59 -7.26 9.59 20.40
N GLU A 60 -5.99 9.38 20.74
CA GLU A 60 -4.86 10.07 20.11
C GLU A 60 -4.36 9.38 18.85
N LEU A 61 -4.93 8.22 18.49
CA LEU A 61 -4.45 7.39 17.38
C LEU A 61 -5.36 7.42 16.15
N LYS A 62 -6.35 8.32 16.10
CA LYS A 62 -7.26 8.42 14.95
C LYS A 62 -6.56 8.72 13.64
N TRP A 63 -5.40 9.36 13.70
CA TRP A 63 -4.59 9.65 12.51
C TRP A 63 -4.11 8.38 11.79
N LEU A 64 -4.00 7.25 12.49
CA LEU A 64 -3.64 5.97 11.86
C LEU A 64 -4.70 5.51 10.85
N LEU A 65 -5.97 5.76 11.14
CA LEU A 65 -7.05 5.43 10.20
C LEU A 65 -6.90 6.22 8.89
N ASN A 66 -6.52 7.48 9.00
CA ASN A 66 -6.31 8.33 7.83
C ASN A 66 -5.14 7.83 6.98
N GLU A 67 -4.06 7.36 7.60
CA GLU A 67 -2.94 6.78 6.88
C GLU A 67 -3.33 5.50 6.14
N ILE A 68 -4.10 4.63 6.80
CA ILE A 68 -4.58 3.40 6.18
C ILE A 68 -5.53 3.73 5.02
N ASP A 69 -6.44 4.66 5.21
CA ASP A 69 -7.38 5.09 4.15
C ASP A 69 -6.63 5.66 2.94
N THR A 70 -5.58 6.44 3.16
CA THR A 70 -4.75 6.98 2.08
C THR A 70 -4.12 5.86 1.25
N ARG A 71 -3.61 4.82 1.90
CA ARG A 71 -3.03 3.67 1.21
C ARG A 71 -4.09 2.86 0.46
N ILE A 72 -5.24 2.62 1.08
CA ILE A 72 -6.35 1.91 0.45
C ILE A 72 -6.81 2.65 -0.81
N GLU A 73 -6.98 3.95 -0.72
CA GLU A 73 -7.38 4.77 -1.86
C GLU A 73 -6.36 4.71 -3.00
N ALA A 74 -5.08 4.87 -2.68
CA ALA A 74 -4.01 4.81 -3.68
C ALA A 74 -3.98 3.47 -4.42
N ILE A 75 -4.08 2.36 -3.68
CA ILE A 75 -4.12 1.03 -4.26
C ILE A 75 -5.36 0.84 -5.12
N SER A 76 -6.51 1.27 -4.63
CA SER A 76 -7.79 1.14 -5.35
C SER A 76 -7.78 1.88 -6.67
N VAL A 77 -7.25 3.10 -6.70
CA VAL A 77 -7.15 3.91 -7.91
C VAL A 77 -6.23 3.24 -8.93
N ILE A 78 -5.07 2.76 -8.50
CA ILE A 78 -4.12 2.07 -9.40
C ILE A 78 -4.73 0.79 -9.96
N LEU A 79 -5.39 0.00 -9.12
CA LEU A 79 -6.05 -1.24 -9.56
C LEU A 79 -7.12 -0.97 -10.61
N GLU A 80 -7.94 0.05 -10.39
CA GLU A 80 -8.99 0.43 -11.31
C GLU A 80 -8.42 0.85 -12.67
N GLU A 81 -7.37 1.66 -12.66
CA GLU A 81 -6.69 2.08 -13.88
C GLU A 81 -6.05 0.91 -14.62
N LEU A 82 -5.40 0.01 -13.89
CA LEU A 82 -4.78 -1.18 -14.51
C LEU A 82 -5.84 -2.08 -15.17
N ARG A 83 -6.98 -2.27 -14.53
CA ARG A 83 -8.07 -3.07 -15.08
C ARG A 83 -8.71 -2.41 -16.29
N GLY A 84 -8.95 -1.11 -16.19
CA GLY A 84 -9.64 -0.37 -17.23
C GLY A 84 -8.82 -0.20 -18.51
N ARG A 85 -7.52 0.11 -18.35
CA ARG A 85 -6.65 0.40 -19.50
C ARG A 85 -5.89 -0.81 -20.03
N LEU A 86 -5.58 -1.77 -19.16
CA LEU A 86 -4.67 -2.87 -19.46
C LEU A 86 -5.31 -4.25 -19.45
N GLY A 87 -6.62 -4.31 -19.22
CA GLY A 87 -7.34 -5.58 -19.25
C GLY A 87 -7.21 -6.23 -20.63
N GLY A 88 -6.54 -7.40 -20.69
CA GLY A 88 -6.35 -8.14 -21.93
C GLY A 88 -5.10 -7.79 -22.71
N VAL A 89 -4.29 -6.84 -22.24
CA VAL A 89 -3.02 -6.52 -22.91
C VAL A 89 -1.87 -7.28 -22.22
N ASN A 90 -1.12 -8.02 -23.02
CA ASN A 90 0.07 -8.71 -22.55
C ASN A 90 1.28 -7.79 -22.64
N TYR A 91 1.79 -7.35 -21.50
CA TYR A 91 3.04 -6.61 -21.44
C TYR A 91 4.18 -7.61 -21.29
N THR A 92 5.09 -7.61 -22.25
CA THR A 92 6.26 -8.49 -22.25
C THR A 92 7.50 -7.79 -21.69
N GLY A 93 7.38 -6.50 -21.39
CA GLY A 93 8.47 -5.70 -20.89
C GLY A 93 8.54 -5.66 -19.36
N LEU A 94 9.23 -4.65 -18.89
CA LEU A 94 9.46 -4.44 -17.46
C LEU A 94 8.19 -3.90 -16.79
N VAL A 95 7.86 -4.47 -15.65
CA VAL A 95 6.74 -4.01 -14.79
C VAL A 95 7.30 -3.63 -13.43
N LEU A 96 7.22 -2.34 -13.09
CA LEU A 96 7.73 -1.81 -11.82
C LEU A 96 6.63 -1.04 -11.09
N LEU A 97 6.55 -1.27 -9.79
CA LEU A 97 5.72 -0.48 -8.89
C LEU A 97 6.62 0.41 -8.04
N GLU A 98 6.37 1.71 -8.08
CA GLU A 98 7.06 2.67 -7.23
C GLU A 98 6.20 3.03 -6.03
N LEU A 99 6.78 2.83 -4.84
CA LEU A 99 6.17 3.21 -3.57
C LEU A 99 6.98 4.36 -2.96
N GLU A 100 6.28 5.31 -2.38
CA GLU A 100 6.91 6.36 -1.58
C GLU A 100 6.31 6.32 -0.18
N ASP A 101 7.15 6.07 0.81
CA ASP A 101 6.72 5.88 2.19
C ASP A 101 5.63 4.82 2.34
N GLY A 102 5.75 3.73 1.57
CA GLY A 102 4.80 2.62 1.58
C GLY A 102 3.53 2.86 0.77
N ILE A 103 3.38 4.01 0.14
CA ILE A 103 2.20 4.36 -0.65
C ILE A 103 2.51 4.18 -2.14
N PRO A 104 1.74 3.38 -2.88
CA PRO A 104 1.91 3.26 -4.32
C PRO A 104 1.73 4.61 -5.01
N ARG A 105 2.72 5.01 -5.80
CA ARG A 105 2.72 6.30 -6.51
C ARG A 105 2.67 6.15 -8.02
N ARG A 106 3.44 5.20 -8.56
CA ARG A 106 3.55 5.02 -10.00
C ARG A 106 3.74 3.57 -10.36
N VAL A 107 3.25 3.23 -11.56
CA VAL A 107 3.53 1.97 -12.20
C VAL A 107 4.24 2.29 -13.52
N LEU A 108 5.38 1.65 -13.74
CA LEU A 108 6.16 1.81 -14.97
C LEU A 108 6.05 0.53 -15.79
N LEU A 109 5.56 0.68 -17.00
CA LEU A 109 5.36 -0.43 -17.92
C LEU A 109 6.18 -0.15 -19.18
N SER A 110 7.20 -0.96 -19.43
CA SER A 110 7.97 -0.80 -20.64
C SER A 110 7.43 -1.70 -21.74
N GLN A 111 7.41 -1.17 -22.96
CA GLN A 111 7.08 -1.91 -24.17
C GLN A 111 8.16 -1.69 -25.20
N PRO A 112 8.55 -2.73 -25.94
CA PRO A 112 9.45 -2.50 -27.07
C PRO A 112 8.75 -1.64 -28.11
N LEU A 113 9.50 -0.70 -28.70
CA LEU A 113 8.98 0.07 -29.83
C LEU A 113 8.80 -0.86 -31.01
N SER A 114 7.60 -0.90 -31.55
CA SER A 114 7.33 -1.63 -32.76
C SER A 114 7.64 -0.72 -33.95
N LEU A 115 8.64 -1.10 -34.77
CA LEU A 115 9.04 -0.39 -35.95
C LEU A 115 8.42 -1.02 -37.20
N GLY A 116 7.22 -1.49 -37.07
CA GLY A 116 6.58 -2.15 -38.21
C GLY A 116 5.50 -1.39 -38.89
#